data_7e9e4bf178f5b51adaca0dda61d61c33
#
_entry.id   7e9e4bf178f5b51adaca0dda61d61c33
#
_cell.length_a   1.000
_cell.length_b   1.000
_cell.length_c   1.000
_cell.angle_alpha   90.00
_cell.angle_beta   90.00
_cell.angle_gamma   90.00
#
_symmetry.space_group_name_H-M   'P 1'
#
loop_
_entity.id
_entity.type
_entity.pdbx_description
1 polymer ?
#
loop_
_entity_poly.entity_id
_entity_poly.type
_entity_poly.pdbx_seq_one_letter_code
_entity_poly.pdbx_strand_id
1 'polypeptide(L)'
;MATNAVFLNIDETRVVAALCEAGEKLDGTEGEAVLDFSSVRRIDSAGVRAFEELARVADEKNVKVVLRGVSVDVYKVLKLIKLTGRFSFAN
;
A
#
# COMPACT_ATOMS: atom_id res chain seq x y z
N MET A 1 -23.24 10.59 2.26
CA MET A 1 -22.03 11.27 1.81
C MET A 1 -20.99 10.29 1.35
N ALA A 2 -20.55 10.44 0.17
CA ALA A 2 -19.60 9.50 -0.40
C ALA A 2 -18.21 9.73 0.22
N THR A 3 -17.58 8.66 0.57
CA THR A 3 -16.19 8.71 0.93
C THR A 3 -15.39 8.56 -0.35
N ASN A 4 -14.34 9.33 -0.49
CA ASN A 4 -13.48 9.23 -1.66
C ASN A 4 -12.42 8.18 -1.44
N ALA A 5 -12.86 6.99 -1.04
CA ALA A 5 -11.94 5.89 -0.86
C ALA A 5 -11.54 5.33 -2.22
N VAL A 6 -10.25 5.14 -2.40
CA VAL A 6 -9.71 4.50 -3.58
C VAL A 6 -9.47 3.03 -3.24
N PHE A 7 -9.89 2.14 -4.12
CA PHE A 7 -9.68 0.71 -3.92
C PHE A 7 -8.88 0.18 -5.09
N LEU A 8 -7.73 -0.41 -4.80
CA LEU A 8 -6.83 -0.94 -5.82
C LEU A 8 -6.46 -2.38 -5.52
N ASN A 9 -6.45 -3.18 -6.55
CA ASN A 9 -6.05 -4.58 -6.47
C ASN A 9 -4.59 -4.68 -6.89
N ILE A 10 -3.75 -5.23 -6.04
CA ILE A 10 -2.32 -5.32 -6.33
C ILE A 10 -2.02 -6.71 -6.89
N ASP A 11 -1.55 -6.73 -8.12
CA ASP A 11 -1.21 -7.95 -8.82
C ASP A 11 0.21 -8.37 -8.45
N GLU A 12 0.37 -9.63 -8.07
CA GLU A 12 1.68 -10.15 -7.64
C GLU A 12 2.75 -10.00 -8.73
N THR A 13 2.36 -10.05 -9.99
CA THR A 13 3.33 -9.94 -11.09
C THR A 13 3.68 -8.51 -11.43
N ARG A 14 2.98 -7.55 -10.83
CA ARG A 14 3.18 -6.13 -11.13
C ARG A 14 3.17 -5.27 -9.89
N VAL A 15 3.76 -5.78 -8.81
CA VAL A 15 3.68 -5.10 -7.51
C VAL A 15 4.26 -3.68 -7.58
N VAL A 16 5.45 -3.54 -8.16
CA VAL A 16 6.10 -2.23 -8.21
C VAL A 16 5.27 -1.25 -9.02
N ALA A 17 4.81 -1.66 -10.21
CA ALA A 17 4.00 -0.80 -11.06
C ALA A 17 2.69 -0.43 -10.35
N ALA A 18 2.07 -1.41 -9.68
CA ALA A 18 0.81 -1.17 -8.99
C ALA A 18 0.99 -0.20 -7.83
N LEU A 19 2.08 -0.33 -7.08
CA LEU A 19 2.35 0.59 -5.97
C LEU A 19 2.66 2.00 -6.46
N CYS A 20 3.38 2.12 -7.57
CA CYS A 20 3.61 3.43 -8.17
C CYS A 20 2.30 4.06 -8.62
N GLU A 21 1.44 3.27 -9.24
CA GLU A 21 0.13 3.73 -9.66
C GLU A 21 -0.71 4.17 -8.47
N ALA A 22 -0.63 3.40 -7.39
CA ALA A 22 -1.34 3.75 -6.16
C ALA A 22 -0.87 5.10 -5.65
N GLY A 23 0.44 5.34 -5.66
CA GLY A 23 0.98 6.62 -5.22
C GLY A 23 0.43 7.78 -6.06
N GLU A 24 0.32 7.58 -7.36
CA GLU A 24 -0.23 8.62 -8.23
C GLU A 24 -1.70 8.89 -7.93
N LYS A 25 -2.44 7.83 -7.60
CA LYS A 25 -3.87 7.98 -7.31
C LYS A 25 -4.13 8.61 -5.96
N LEU A 26 -3.15 8.67 -5.09
CA LEU A 26 -3.31 9.38 -3.81
C LEU A 26 -3.46 10.87 -4.03
N ASP A 27 -2.92 11.38 -5.12
CA ASP A 27 -3.11 12.77 -5.48
C ASP A 27 -4.58 12.99 -5.79
N GLY A 28 -5.22 13.88 -5.06
CA GLY A 28 -6.65 14.12 -5.21
C GLY A 28 -7.53 13.19 -4.39
N THR A 29 -6.95 12.20 -3.72
CA THR A 29 -7.70 11.33 -2.81
C THR A 29 -7.85 12.02 -1.47
N GLU A 30 -9.06 12.00 -0.94
CA GLU A 30 -9.32 12.50 0.40
C GLU A 30 -9.79 11.34 1.24
N GLY A 31 -9.12 11.11 2.36
CA GLY A 31 -9.52 10.07 3.26
C GLY A 31 -8.60 8.88 3.20
N GLU A 32 -8.96 7.84 2.48
CA GLU A 32 -8.14 6.64 2.52
C GLU A 32 -8.08 5.92 1.18
N ALA A 33 -7.00 5.16 1.02
CA ALA A 33 -6.81 4.28 -0.11
C ALA A 33 -6.67 2.86 0.43
N VAL A 34 -7.41 1.93 -0.15
CA VAL A 34 -7.37 0.52 0.26
C VAL A 34 -6.69 -0.27 -0.84
N LEU A 35 -5.63 -0.96 -0.47
CA LEU A 35 -4.86 -1.77 -1.40
C LEU A 35 -5.04 -3.24 -1.04
N ASP A 36 -5.53 -4.03 -1.98
CA ASP A 36 -5.77 -5.44 -1.76
C ASP A 36 -4.54 -6.24 -2.16
N PHE A 37 -3.90 -6.84 -1.17
CA PHE A 37 -2.69 -7.63 -1.35
C PHE A 37 -2.95 -9.13 -1.28
N SER A 38 -4.21 -9.55 -1.36
CA SER A 38 -4.52 -10.96 -1.18
C SER A 38 -3.88 -11.84 -2.25
N SER A 39 -3.52 -11.29 -3.40
CA SER A 39 -2.83 -12.02 -4.46
C SER A 39 -1.31 -11.98 -4.33
N VAL A 40 -0.78 -11.21 -3.41
CA VAL A 40 0.66 -11.01 -3.28
C VAL A 40 1.20 -11.83 -2.12
N ARG A 41 2.06 -12.79 -2.40
CA ARG A 41 2.63 -13.63 -1.36
C ARG A 41 3.94 -13.11 -0.84
N ARG A 42 4.74 -12.51 -1.71
CA ARG A 42 6.07 -12.01 -1.39
C ARG A 42 6.32 -10.71 -2.10
N ILE A 43 7.27 -9.96 -1.55
CA ILE A 43 7.78 -8.78 -2.25
C ILE A 43 9.31 -8.86 -2.24
N ASP A 44 9.91 -8.34 -3.30
CA ASP A 44 11.37 -8.27 -3.42
C ASP A 44 11.85 -6.88 -3.02
N SER A 45 13.14 -6.63 -3.19
CA SER A 45 13.72 -5.35 -2.79
C SER A 45 13.12 -4.18 -3.57
N ALA A 46 12.75 -4.39 -4.83
CA ALA A 46 12.09 -3.34 -5.59
C ALA A 46 10.71 -3.03 -5.02
N GLY A 47 9.99 -4.07 -4.58
CA GLY A 47 8.71 -3.89 -3.92
C GLY A 47 8.85 -3.15 -2.60
N VAL A 48 9.90 -3.45 -1.84
CA VAL A 48 10.19 -2.75 -0.59
C VAL A 48 10.37 -1.26 -0.84
N ARG A 49 11.15 -0.91 -1.87
CA ARG A 49 11.35 0.50 -2.20
C ARG A 49 10.04 1.17 -2.62
N ALA A 50 9.22 0.45 -3.35
CA ALA A 50 7.93 0.99 -3.76
C ALA A 50 7.03 1.25 -2.56
N PHE A 51 7.05 0.36 -1.56
CA PHE A 51 6.33 0.58 -0.32
C PHE A 51 6.83 1.81 0.42
N GLU A 52 8.15 1.96 0.50
CA GLU A 52 8.73 3.12 1.18
C GLU A 52 8.30 4.42 0.51
N GLU A 53 8.32 4.43 -0.80
CA GLU A 53 7.90 5.60 -1.56
C GLU A 53 6.41 5.88 -1.36
N LEU A 54 5.59 4.83 -1.37
CA LEU A 54 4.16 4.97 -1.14
C LEU A 54 3.88 5.55 0.24
N ALA A 55 4.60 5.07 1.26
CA ALA A 55 4.43 5.58 2.62
C ALA A 55 4.77 7.07 2.67
N ARG A 56 5.83 7.47 1.99
CA ARG A 56 6.25 8.87 1.95
C ARG A 56 5.17 9.74 1.28
N VAL A 57 4.67 9.29 0.15
CA VAL A 57 3.66 10.05 -0.58
C VAL A 57 2.38 10.16 0.24
N ALA A 58 1.97 9.06 0.86
CA ALA A 58 0.76 9.06 1.67
C ALA A 58 0.89 10.04 2.85
N ASP A 59 2.07 10.07 3.46
CA ASP A 59 2.32 10.98 4.57
C ASP A 59 2.24 12.43 4.10
N GLU A 60 2.84 12.73 2.96
CA GLU A 60 2.80 14.08 2.40
C GLU A 60 1.39 14.53 2.07
N LYS A 61 0.57 13.61 1.61
CA LYS A 61 -0.79 13.91 1.16
C LYS A 61 -1.83 13.76 2.26
N ASN A 62 -1.42 13.30 3.42
CA ASN A 62 -2.33 13.03 4.53
C ASN A 62 -3.41 12.01 4.15
N VAL A 63 -3.03 11.00 3.41
CA VAL A 63 -3.95 9.94 3.01
C VAL A 63 -3.63 8.70 3.83
N LYS A 64 -4.67 8.09 4.39
CA LYS A 64 -4.53 6.85 5.11
C LYS A 64 -4.50 5.71 4.12
N VAL A 65 -3.47 4.88 4.19
CA VAL A 65 -3.36 3.70 3.32
C VAL A 65 -3.69 2.46 4.13
N VAL A 66 -4.67 1.71 3.66
CA VAL A 66 -5.10 0.47 4.29
C VAL A 66 -4.66 -0.69 3.41
N LEU A 67 -3.94 -1.63 3.99
CA LEU A 67 -3.50 -2.83 3.29
C LEU A 67 -4.39 -3.98 3.71
N ARG A 68 -4.99 -4.64 2.74
CA ARG A 68 -5.94 -5.69 2.98
C ARG A 68 -5.39 -7.02 2.46
N GLY A 69 -5.56 -8.08 3.22
CA GLY A 69 -5.17 -9.40 2.79
C GLY A 69 -3.68 -9.62 2.70
N VAL A 70 -2.91 -8.89 3.51
CA VAL A 70 -1.45 -8.98 3.50
C VAL A 70 -1.01 -10.35 4.02
N SER A 71 -0.13 -11.02 3.28
CA SER A 71 0.41 -12.29 3.71
C SER A 71 1.37 -12.12 4.88
N VAL A 72 1.63 -13.21 5.57
CA VAL A 72 2.57 -13.20 6.69
C VAL A 72 3.96 -12.76 6.22
N ASP A 73 4.38 -13.23 5.05
CA ASP A 73 5.70 -12.88 4.53
C ASP A 73 5.81 -11.39 4.24
N VAL A 74 4.79 -10.82 3.61
CA VAL A 74 4.78 -9.39 3.32
C VAL A 74 4.74 -8.59 4.60
N TYR A 75 3.93 -9.02 5.57
CA TYR A 75 3.83 -8.33 6.86
C TYR A 75 5.19 -8.32 7.57
N LYS A 76 5.89 -9.46 7.55
CA LYS A 76 7.21 -9.54 8.19
C LYS A 76 8.20 -8.58 7.56
N VAL A 77 8.17 -8.46 6.23
CA VAL A 77 9.05 -7.52 5.54
C VAL A 77 8.73 -6.10 5.95
N LEU A 78 7.45 -5.75 5.97
CA LEU A 78 7.04 -4.40 6.37
C LEU A 78 7.45 -4.10 7.80
N LYS A 79 7.39 -5.10 8.67
CA LYS A 79 7.81 -4.94 10.06
C LYS A 79 9.31 -4.69 10.16
N LEU A 80 10.09 -5.43 9.36
CA LEU A 80 11.55 -5.27 9.36
C LEU A 80 11.97 -3.87 8.90
N ILE A 81 11.27 -3.30 7.94
CA ILE A 81 11.62 -1.97 7.44
C ILE A 81 10.84 -0.88 8.17
N LYS A 82 10.12 -1.26 9.23
CA LYS A 82 9.44 -0.34 10.15
C LYS A 82 8.34 0.47 9.48
N LEU A 83 7.65 -0.15 8.54
CA LEU A 83 6.52 0.49 7.87
C LEU A 83 5.17 0.07 8.42
N THR A 84 5.12 -0.88 9.36
CA THR A 84 3.82 -1.34 9.87
C THR A 84 3.04 -0.23 10.58
N GLY A 85 3.74 0.76 11.13
CA GLY A 85 3.07 1.89 11.74
C GLY A 85 2.60 2.96 10.76
N ARG A 86 3.00 2.85 9.50
CA ARG A 86 2.63 3.82 8.48
C ARG A 86 1.38 3.43 7.73
N PHE A 87 1.00 2.15 7.80
CA PHE A 87 -0.15 1.63 7.10
C PHE A 87 -1.12 1.04 8.11
N SER A 88 -2.39 1.02 7.74
CA SER A 88 -3.39 0.29 8.49
C SER A 88 -3.59 -1.07 7.83
N PHE A 89 -3.91 -2.07 8.61
CA PHE A 89 -4.09 -3.42 8.11
C PHE A 89 -5.51 -3.87 8.36
N ALA A 90 -6.11 -4.44 7.34
CA ALA A 90 -7.46 -5.00 7.43
C ALA A 90 -7.46 -6.43 6.93
N ASN A 91 -8.30 -7.26 7.51
CA ASN A 91 -8.42 -8.65 7.09
C ASN A 91 -9.50 -8.81 6.04
#